data_1e413a310730a223b9ef1a4cdc304b41
#
_entry.id   1e413a310730a223b9ef1a4cdc304b41
#
_cell.length_a   1.000
_cell.length_b   1.000
_cell.length_c   1.000
_cell.angle_alpha   90.00
_cell.angle_beta   90.00
_cell.angle_gamma   90.00
#
_symmetry.space_group_name_H-M   'P 1'
#
loop_
_entity.id
_entity.type
_entity.pdbx_description
1 polymer ?
#
loop_
_entity_poly.entity_id
_entity_poly.type
_entity_poly.pdbx_seq_one_letter_code
_entity_poly.pdbx_strand_id
1 'polypeptide(L)'
;KIIPRPAVISSIDTIALNTCGNFMGDIKTVCISDSMVYVLDRANAVWAFKFPSGDFVKRIRNVGHGNGEYVSAWAMTLGDSLLFLMDFDTKSILAYDAVLNYKSSFRYGFPAMDFIKVKDGFLFLNLLATEKLHRIVHTNNLGEVQQSYLPFKMSLDMIYNETSFVRDKNGKVYIFPPFSNEIYRWTSGGPKPAFRTDFGRNTAKDNVKSSYDITE
;
A
#
# COMPACT_ATOMS: atom_id res chain seq x y z
N LYS A 1 5.39 8.09 -27.16
CA LYS A 1 6.56 7.29 -27.58
C LYS A 1 6.47 5.95 -26.86
N ILE A 2 6.31 4.85 -27.59
CA ILE A 2 6.30 3.51 -26.99
C ILE A 2 7.75 3.18 -26.63
N ILE A 3 8.00 2.91 -25.35
CA ILE A 3 9.32 2.46 -24.86
C ILE A 3 9.30 0.94 -24.89
N PRO A 4 10.17 0.27 -25.68
CA PRO A 4 10.23 -1.20 -25.68
C PRO A 4 10.69 -1.73 -24.32
N ARG A 5 10.16 -2.90 -23.88
CA ARG A 5 10.51 -3.53 -22.60
C ARG A 5 12.03 -3.60 -22.30
N PRO A 6 12.92 -3.96 -23.26
CA PRO A 6 14.36 -4.00 -23.02
C PRO A 6 15.00 -2.66 -22.65
N ALA A 7 14.35 -1.53 -23.01
CA ALA A 7 14.84 -0.19 -22.66
C ALA A 7 14.40 0.26 -21.26
N VAL A 8 13.55 -0.50 -20.58
CA VAL A 8 13.01 -0.18 -19.23
C VAL A 8 13.64 -1.05 -18.16
N ILE A 9 14.00 -2.30 -18.49
CA ILE A 9 14.59 -3.27 -17.57
C ILE A 9 16.06 -3.47 -17.96
N SER A 10 16.99 -3.04 -17.11
CA SER A 10 18.44 -3.19 -17.32
C SER A 10 19.00 -4.47 -16.70
N SER A 11 18.43 -4.94 -15.59
CA SER A 11 18.82 -6.19 -14.92
C SER A 11 17.64 -6.78 -14.18
N ILE A 12 17.70 -8.09 -13.95
CA ILE A 12 16.77 -8.83 -13.10
C ILE A 12 17.61 -9.65 -12.14
N ASP A 13 17.42 -9.42 -10.84
CA ASP A 13 18.06 -10.17 -9.77
C ASP A 13 17.02 -11.06 -9.09
N THR A 14 17.46 -12.26 -8.66
CA THR A 14 16.59 -13.24 -7.99
C THR A 14 17.07 -13.49 -6.57
N ILE A 15 16.15 -13.48 -5.61
CA ILE A 15 16.42 -13.81 -4.21
C ILE A 15 15.61 -15.06 -3.85
N ALA A 16 16.29 -16.14 -3.47
CA ALA A 16 15.65 -17.32 -2.94
C ALA A 16 15.34 -17.11 -1.45
N LEU A 17 14.06 -17.12 -1.07
CA LEU A 17 13.65 -16.98 0.32
C LEU A 17 13.65 -18.34 1.01
N ASN A 18 14.48 -18.50 2.03
CA ASN A 18 14.52 -19.72 2.84
C ASN A 18 13.45 -19.67 3.93
N THR A 19 12.38 -20.43 3.77
CA THR A 19 11.28 -20.48 4.76
C THR A 19 11.53 -21.43 5.93
N CYS A 20 12.70 -22.03 6.02
CA CYS A 20 13.06 -23.05 7.03
C CYS A 20 12.05 -24.21 7.10
N GLY A 21 11.55 -24.65 5.94
CA GLY A 21 10.59 -25.74 5.84
C GLY A 21 9.13 -25.35 6.19
N ASN A 22 8.87 -24.10 6.53
CA ASN A 22 7.49 -23.65 6.77
C ASN A 22 6.78 -23.36 5.45
N PHE A 23 5.48 -23.63 5.43
CA PHE A 23 4.64 -23.29 4.28
C PHE A 23 4.34 -21.78 4.28
N MET A 24 4.63 -21.12 3.16
CA MET A 24 4.23 -19.74 2.87
C MET A 24 3.02 -19.79 1.94
N GLY A 25 1.97 -19.05 2.28
CA GLY A 25 0.81 -18.87 1.41
C GLY A 25 1.12 -18.01 0.18
N ASP A 26 0.12 -17.78 -0.67
CA ASP A 26 0.26 -16.87 -1.81
C ASP A 26 0.70 -15.49 -1.35
N ILE A 27 1.68 -14.92 -2.04
CA ILE A 27 2.21 -13.59 -1.74
C ILE A 27 1.15 -12.53 -2.03
N LYS A 28 0.89 -11.68 -1.05
CA LYS A 28 -0.03 -10.55 -1.14
C LYS A 28 0.72 -9.23 -1.34
N THR A 29 1.75 -8.99 -0.54
CA THR A 29 2.55 -7.76 -0.59
C THR A 29 4.00 -8.08 -0.23
N VAL A 30 4.93 -7.37 -0.87
CA VAL A 30 6.36 -7.42 -0.55
C VAL A 30 6.87 -6.01 -0.26
N CYS A 31 7.63 -5.87 0.82
CA CYS A 31 8.39 -4.65 1.12
C CYS A 31 9.88 -4.99 1.25
N ILE A 32 10.73 -4.17 0.64
CA ILE A 32 12.19 -4.37 0.67
C ILE A 32 12.85 -3.11 1.22
N SER A 33 13.73 -3.31 2.19
CA SER A 33 14.66 -2.29 2.70
C SER A 33 16.10 -2.64 2.30
N ASP A 34 17.06 -1.84 2.69
CA ASP A 34 18.49 -2.09 2.41
C ASP A 34 19.02 -3.40 3.04
N SER A 35 18.33 -3.94 4.03
CA SER A 35 18.78 -5.12 4.80
C SER A 35 17.74 -6.22 4.97
N MET A 36 16.47 -5.96 4.62
CA MET A 36 15.37 -6.87 4.90
C MET A 36 14.39 -6.97 3.74
N VAL A 37 13.83 -8.17 3.57
CA VAL A 37 12.64 -8.43 2.74
C VAL A 37 11.51 -8.86 3.66
N TYR A 38 10.36 -8.21 3.51
CA TYR A 38 9.13 -8.57 4.22
C TYR A 38 8.10 -9.07 3.23
N VAL A 39 7.45 -10.16 3.55
CA VAL A 39 6.38 -10.75 2.75
C VAL A 39 5.13 -10.89 3.60
N LEU A 40 4.04 -10.31 3.15
CA LEU A 40 2.70 -10.61 3.65
C LEU A 40 2.08 -11.67 2.75
N ASP A 41 1.64 -12.78 3.32
CA ASP A 41 0.95 -13.83 2.59
C ASP A 41 -0.58 -13.79 2.81
N ARG A 42 -1.31 -14.52 1.96
CA ARG A 42 -2.78 -14.63 2.05
C ARG A 42 -3.27 -15.43 3.26
N ALA A 43 -2.35 -16.12 3.96
CA ALA A 43 -2.65 -16.81 5.22
C ALA A 43 -2.53 -15.88 6.44
N ASN A 44 -2.48 -14.56 6.25
CA ASN A 44 -2.27 -13.55 7.30
C ASN A 44 -0.94 -13.69 8.05
N ALA A 45 0.11 -14.22 7.42
CA ALA A 45 1.43 -14.25 8.02
C ALA A 45 2.32 -13.16 7.43
N VAL A 46 3.10 -12.50 8.28
CA VAL A 46 4.19 -11.60 7.89
C VAL A 46 5.51 -12.29 8.14
N TRP A 47 6.32 -12.35 7.09
CA TRP A 47 7.62 -12.99 7.06
C TRP A 47 8.71 -11.94 6.94
N ALA A 48 9.81 -12.12 7.62
CA ALA A 48 11.01 -11.29 7.50
C ALA A 48 12.21 -12.16 7.10
N PHE A 49 12.94 -11.69 6.10
CA PHE A 49 14.17 -12.32 5.60
C PHE A 49 15.27 -11.28 5.48
N LYS A 50 16.52 -11.70 5.57
CA LYS A 50 17.66 -10.83 5.30
C LYS A 50 17.76 -10.53 3.81
N PHE A 51 18.10 -9.31 3.46
CA PHE A 51 18.45 -8.91 2.10
C PHE A 51 19.97 -8.73 2.00
N PRO A 52 20.65 -9.21 0.95
CA PRO A 52 20.12 -9.95 -0.21
C PRO A 52 20.10 -11.48 -0.04
N SER A 53 20.50 -12.05 1.11
CA SER A 53 20.73 -13.50 1.25
C SER A 53 19.44 -14.32 1.22
N GLY A 54 18.29 -13.77 1.58
CA GLY A 54 17.03 -14.50 1.70
C GLY A 54 16.93 -15.37 2.96
N ASP A 55 17.88 -15.24 3.90
CA ASP A 55 17.86 -15.99 5.15
C ASP A 55 16.65 -15.61 6.01
N PHE A 56 15.98 -16.63 6.56
CA PHE A 56 14.86 -16.46 7.46
C PHE A 56 15.26 -15.73 8.74
N VAL A 57 14.47 -14.74 9.13
CA VAL A 57 14.64 -14.02 10.39
C VAL A 57 13.50 -14.33 11.35
N LYS A 58 12.27 -14.10 10.92
CA LYS A 58 11.08 -14.29 11.77
C LYS A 58 9.82 -14.40 10.92
N ARG A 59 8.84 -15.08 11.47
CA ARG A 59 7.46 -15.11 10.99
C ARG A 59 6.53 -14.73 12.13
N ILE A 60 5.56 -13.86 11.87
CA ILE A 60 4.45 -13.60 12.79
C ILE A 60 3.13 -13.94 12.12
N ARG A 61 2.20 -14.46 12.91
CA ARG A 61 0.80 -14.68 12.56
C ARG A 61 -0.01 -14.52 13.85
N ASN A 62 -0.01 -13.32 14.36
CA ASN A 62 -0.63 -12.98 15.65
C ASN A 62 -2.09 -12.57 15.40
N VAL A 63 -2.96 -13.57 15.18
CA VAL A 63 -4.39 -13.32 14.89
C VAL A 63 -5.15 -13.17 16.20
N GLY A 64 -5.78 -12.01 16.39
CA GLY A 64 -6.55 -11.70 17.61
C GLY A 64 -6.83 -10.20 17.77
N HIS A 65 -7.19 -9.80 18.99
CA HIS A 65 -7.54 -8.42 19.34
C HIS A 65 -6.64 -7.82 20.44
N GLY A 66 -5.59 -8.50 20.83
CA GLY A 66 -4.64 -8.04 21.83
C GLY A 66 -3.57 -7.10 21.26
N ASN A 67 -2.66 -6.66 22.14
CA ASN A 67 -1.54 -5.81 21.73
C ASN A 67 -0.62 -6.53 20.76
N GLY A 68 -0.44 -5.98 19.57
CA GLY A 68 0.37 -6.57 18.50
C GLY A 68 -0.33 -7.74 17.78
N GLU A 69 -1.60 -7.94 18.02
CA GLU A 69 -2.46 -8.85 17.27
C GLU A 69 -3.27 -8.11 16.21
N TYR A 70 -3.66 -8.82 15.15
CA TYR A 70 -4.46 -8.30 14.06
C TYR A 70 -5.44 -9.37 13.57
N VAL A 71 -6.55 -8.95 12.99
CA VAL A 71 -7.59 -9.86 12.48
C VAL A 71 -7.36 -10.15 11.00
N SER A 72 -7.16 -9.11 10.21
CA SER A 72 -7.04 -9.21 8.75
C SER A 72 -5.89 -8.35 8.25
N ALA A 73 -4.70 -8.93 8.14
CA ALA A 73 -3.53 -8.29 7.55
C ALA A 73 -3.80 -8.01 6.06
N TRP A 74 -3.86 -6.72 5.69
CA TRP A 74 -4.30 -6.33 4.37
C TRP A 74 -3.20 -5.76 3.49
N ALA A 75 -2.46 -4.78 4.00
CA ALA A 75 -1.38 -4.09 3.29
C ALA A 75 -0.20 -3.82 4.23
N MET A 76 0.98 -3.62 3.67
CA MET A 76 2.19 -3.25 4.41
C MET A 76 2.92 -2.10 3.72
N THR A 77 3.60 -1.29 4.52
CA THR A 77 4.54 -0.28 4.03
C THR A 77 5.71 -0.09 4.97
N LEU A 78 6.85 0.34 4.43
CA LEU A 78 8.03 0.74 5.22
C LEU A 78 8.07 2.25 5.42
N GLY A 79 8.57 2.68 6.57
CA GLY A 79 8.86 4.07 6.86
C GLY A 79 9.44 4.26 8.25
N ASP A 80 10.29 5.26 8.43
CA ASP A 80 10.92 5.59 9.72
C ASP A 80 11.60 4.38 10.41
N SER A 81 12.23 3.49 9.62
CA SER A 81 12.85 2.23 10.06
C SER A 81 11.87 1.20 10.68
N LEU A 82 10.57 1.38 10.48
CA LEU A 82 9.53 0.48 10.93
C LEU A 82 8.79 -0.15 9.74
N LEU A 83 8.25 -1.34 9.98
CA LEU A 83 7.24 -1.96 9.13
C LEU A 83 5.86 -1.61 9.70
N PHE A 84 5.01 -1.04 8.87
CA PHE A 84 3.62 -0.77 9.21
C PHE A 84 2.72 -1.78 8.51
N LEU A 85 1.82 -2.39 9.29
CA LEU A 85 0.84 -3.37 8.83
C LEU A 85 -0.56 -2.81 9.02
N MET A 86 -1.37 -2.82 7.96
CA MET A 86 -2.78 -2.46 8.02
C MET A 86 -3.61 -3.68 8.41
N ASP A 87 -4.37 -3.57 9.48
CA ASP A 87 -5.48 -4.45 9.79
C ASP A 87 -6.78 -3.83 9.27
N PHE A 88 -7.34 -4.47 8.24
CA PHE A 88 -8.52 -3.96 7.55
C PHE A 88 -9.78 -4.00 8.44
N ASP A 89 -9.98 -5.09 9.18
CA ASP A 89 -11.21 -5.30 9.96
C ASP A 89 -11.26 -4.39 11.18
N THR A 90 -10.14 -4.23 11.89
CA THR A 90 -10.09 -3.37 13.06
C THR A 90 -9.81 -1.91 12.72
N LYS A 91 -9.54 -1.59 11.46
CA LYS A 91 -9.12 -0.26 10.97
C LYS A 91 -7.94 0.29 11.77
N SER A 92 -6.93 -0.55 11.94
CA SER A 92 -5.74 -0.24 12.72
C SER A 92 -4.48 -0.32 11.86
N ILE A 93 -3.49 0.49 12.19
CA ILE A 93 -2.12 0.34 11.71
C ILE A 93 -1.27 -0.14 12.89
N LEU A 94 -0.57 -1.25 12.70
CA LEU A 94 0.38 -1.79 13.66
C LEU A 94 1.79 -1.52 13.17
N ALA A 95 2.67 -1.08 14.07
CA ALA A 95 4.07 -0.81 13.80
C ALA A 95 4.96 -1.88 14.42
N TYR A 96 5.91 -2.38 13.64
CA TYR A 96 6.90 -3.39 14.05
C TYR A 96 8.30 -2.89 13.75
N ASP A 97 9.28 -3.32 14.55
CA ASP A 97 10.70 -3.10 14.22
C ASP A 97 11.17 -4.02 13.07
N ALA A 98 12.44 -3.88 12.70
CA ALA A 98 13.02 -4.62 11.58
C ALA A 98 12.97 -6.16 11.75
N VAL A 99 12.86 -6.66 12.98
CA VAL A 99 12.77 -8.10 13.28
C VAL A 99 11.38 -8.51 13.77
N LEU A 100 10.36 -7.75 13.36
CA LEU A 100 8.94 -8.00 13.63
C LEU A 100 8.58 -8.08 15.13
N ASN A 101 9.21 -7.26 15.98
CA ASN A 101 8.69 -7.02 17.31
C ASN A 101 7.72 -5.85 17.30
N TYR A 102 6.55 -6.04 17.88
CA TYR A 102 5.52 -5.02 18.01
C TYR A 102 6.03 -3.80 18.79
N LYS A 103 5.68 -2.60 18.32
CA LYS A 103 6.04 -1.31 18.94
C LYS A 103 4.81 -0.53 19.37
N SER A 104 3.86 -0.33 18.47
CA SER A 104 2.66 0.47 18.72
C SER A 104 1.58 0.18 17.71
N SER A 105 0.39 0.67 17.98
CA SER A 105 -0.70 0.70 17.00
C SER A 105 -1.56 1.96 17.20
N PHE A 106 -2.28 2.33 16.15
CA PHE A 106 -3.30 3.37 16.20
C PHE A 106 -4.46 2.98 15.29
N ARG A 107 -5.62 3.60 15.52
CA ARG A 107 -6.81 3.42 14.68
C ARG A 107 -7.02 4.61 13.74
N TYR A 108 -7.56 4.32 12.55
CA TYR A 108 -8.03 5.32 11.60
C TYR A 108 -9.55 5.16 11.41
N GLY A 109 -10.30 6.27 11.35
CA GLY A 109 -11.76 6.27 11.51
C GLY A 109 -12.59 6.05 10.24
N PHE A 110 -12.03 5.49 9.16
CA PHE A 110 -12.67 5.36 7.86
C PHE A 110 -12.26 4.04 7.16
N PRO A 111 -13.03 3.55 6.17
CA PRO A 111 -12.63 2.36 5.41
C PRO A 111 -11.51 2.70 4.44
N ALA A 112 -10.38 2.01 4.53
CA ALA A 112 -9.24 2.19 3.63
C ALA A 112 -8.79 0.85 3.05
N MET A 113 -8.29 0.88 1.80
CA MET A 113 -7.83 -0.31 1.07
C MET A 113 -6.32 -0.39 0.94
N ASP A 114 -5.65 0.74 0.97
CA ASP A 114 -4.20 0.81 0.84
C ASP A 114 -3.68 2.03 1.61
N PHE A 115 -2.41 2.02 1.96
CA PHE A 115 -1.80 3.11 2.69
C PHE A 115 -0.30 3.18 2.44
N ILE A 116 0.27 4.35 2.69
CA ILE A 116 1.71 4.55 2.68
C ILE A 116 2.14 5.55 3.76
N LYS A 117 3.27 5.27 4.42
CA LYS A 117 3.89 6.21 5.36
C LYS A 117 4.48 7.40 4.59
N VAL A 118 4.19 8.61 5.03
CA VAL A 118 4.82 9.85 4.58
C VAL A 118 5.48 10.56 5.76
N LYS A 119 6.23 11.64 5.53
CA LYS A 119 7.05 12.30 6.55
C LYS A 119 6.28 12.63 7.83
N ASP A 120 5.08 13.15 7.70
CA ASP A 120 4.23 13.74 8.77
C ASP A 120 2.97 12.94 9.04
N GLY A 121 2.94 11.66 8.64
CA GLY A 121 1.79 10.80 8.88
C GLY A 121 1.65 9.72 7.82
N PHE A 122 0.41 9.50 7.39
CA PHE A 122 0.08 8.45 6.44
C PHE A 122 -0.88 8.97 5.37
N LEU A 123 -0.76 8.43 4.17
CA LEU A 123 -1.78 8.55 3.15
C LEU A 123 -2.55 7.25 3.06
N PHE A 124 -3.86 7.36 2.95
CA PHE A 124 -4.75 6.22 2.80
C PHE A 124 -5.58 6.35 1.52
N LEU A 125 -5.80 5.23 0.85
CA LEU A 125 -6.83 5.12 -0.18
C LEU A 125 -8.17 4.82 0.51
N ASN A 126 -9.05 5.81 0.56
CA ASN A 126 -10.40 5.68 1.12
C ASN A 126 -11.32 4.98 0.13
N LEU A 127 -11.98 3.90 0.56
CA LEU A 127 -12.93 3.13 -0.24
C LEU A 127 -14.23 3.87 -0.51
N LEU A 128 -14.72 4.57 0.51
CA LEU A 128 -16.00 5.25 0.46
C LEU A 128 -15.77 6.76 0.46
N ALA A 129 -15.38 7.30 -0.69
CA ALA A 129 -15.26 8.73 -0.82
C ALA A 129 -16.64 9.38 -0.67
N THR A 130 -16.71 10.38 0.19
CA THR A 130 -17.90 11.20 0.47
C THR A 130 -17.60 12.66 0.15
N GLU A 131 -18.60 13.53 0.27
CA GLU A 131 -18.39 14.98 0.15
C GLU A 131 -17.44 15.54 1.23
N LYS A 132 -17.38 14.88 2.40
CA LYS A 132 -16.53 15.28 3.53
C LYS A 132 -15.17 14.58 3.57
N LEU A 133 -15.07 13.38 3.01
CA LEU A 133 -13.87 12.57 3.04
C LEU A 133 -13.59 12.00 1.65
N HIS A 134 -12.64 12.59 0.95
CA HIS A 134 -12.30 12.29 -0.43
C HIS A 134 -11.49 10.99 -0.56
N ARG A 135 -11.06 10.68 -1.79
CA ARG A 135 -10.39 9.42 -2.14
C ARG A 135 -9.06 9.21 -1.43
N ILE A 136 -8.25 10.25 -1.30
CA ILE A 136 -6.96 10.20 -0.58
C ILE A 136 -7.11 10.95 0.73
N VAL A 137 -6.87 10.25 1.82
CA VAL A 137 -6.91 10.82 3.17
C VAL A 137 -5.50 10.91 3.72
N HIS A 138 -5.09 12.09 4.14
CA HIS A 138 -3.86 12.33 4.89
C HIS A 138 -4.17 12.39 6.38
N THR A 139 -3.47 11.58 7.16
CA THR A 139 -3.54 11.60 8.63
C THR A 139 -2.20 11.97 9.22
N ASN A 140 -2.19 12.39 10.49
CA ASN A 140 -0.97 12.44 11.28
C ASN A 140 -0.51 11.03 11.69
N ASN A 141 0.55 10.94 12.49
CA ASN A 141 1.11 9.67 12.98
C ASN A 141 0.21 8.93 14.00
N LEU A 142 -0.86 9.55 14.48
CA LEU A 142 -1.85 8.98 15.39
C LEU A 142 -3.14 8.54 14.67
N GLY A 143 -3.19 8.68 13.34
CA GLY A 143 -4.36 8.30 12.55
C GLY A 143 -5.45 9.38 12.48
N GLU A 144 -5.22 10.58 13.04
CA GLU A 144 -6.16 11.69 12.99
C GLU A 144 -6.13 12.36 11.62
N VAL A 145 -7.30 12.50 11.00
CA VAL A 145 -7.43 13.09 9.67
C VAL A 145 -7.00 14.56 9.69
N GLN A 146 -6.04 14.89 8.84
CA GLN A 146 -5.57 16.27 8.64
C GLN A 146 -6.26 16.90 7.44
N GLN A 147 -6.31 16.18 6.33
CA GLN A 147 -6.92 16.66 5.09
C GLN A 147 -7.28 15.48 4.18
N SER A 148 -8.22 15.70 3.26
CA SER A 148 -8.50 14.74 2.18
C SER A 148 -8.44 15.42 0.81
N TYR A 149 -8.12 14.62 -0.22
CA TYR A 149 -7.82 15.09 -1.57
C TYR A 149 -8.49 14.20 -2.60
N LEU A 150 -8.57 14.69 -3.83
CA LEU A 150 -9.12 14.01 -4.99
C LEU A 150 -10.58 13.63 -4.76
N PRO A 151 -11.51 14.61 -4.79
CA PRO A 151 -12.93 14.34 -4.64
C PRO A 151 -13.41 13.34 -5.69
N PHE A 152 -14.23 12.39 -5.26
CA PHE A 152 -14.72 11.32 -6.11
C PHE A 152 -16.11 10.88 -5.66
N LYS A 153 -17.06 10.86 -6.59
CA LYS A 153 -18.49 10.61 -6.31
C LYS A 153 -18.95 9.16 -6.60
N MET A 154 -18.04 8.20 -6.61
CA MET A 154 -18.41 6.82 -6.90
C MET A 154 -18.39 5.97 -5.64
N SER A 155 -19.43 5.18 -5.37
CA SER A 155 -19.32 4.03 -4.49
C SER A 155 -18.58 2.95 -5.28
N LEU A 156 -17.44 2.50 -4.79
CA LEU A 156 -16.73 1.37 -5.37
C LEU A 156 -17.44 0.10 -4.89
N ASP A 157 -18.29 -0.45 -5.74
CA ASP A 157 -18.92 -1.76 -5.51
C ASP A 157 -17.91 -2.92 -5.62
N MET A 158 -16.67 -2.61 -5.96
CA MET A 158 -15.59 -3.59 -6.15
C MET A 158 -14.41 -3.27 -5.24
N ILE A 159 -13.97 -4.28 -4.50
CA ILE A 159 -12.74 -4.26 -3.72
C ILE A 159 -11.56 -4.48 -4.68
N TYR A 160 -10.80 -3.43 -4.96
CA TYR A 160 -9.56 -3.54 -5.74
C TYR A 160 -8.40 -3.85 -4.80
N ASN A 161 -7.67 -4.91 -5.15
CA ASN A 161 -6.51 -5.38 -4.39
C ASN A 161 -5.20 -4.89 -5.00
N GLU A 162 -5.20 -3.67 -5.57
CA GLU A 162 -4.05 -3.11 -6.24
C GLU A 162 -3.37 -2.04 -5.38
N THR A 163 -2.03 -2.02 -5.46
CA THR A 163 -1.22 -1.00 -4.80
C THR A 163 -1.50 0.35 -5.43
N SER A 164 -2.04 1.27 -4.63
CA SER A 164 -2.34 2.64 -5.07
C SER A 164 -1.22 3.64 -4.76
N PHE A 165 -0.19 3.21 -4.05
CA PHE A 165 0.94 4.04 -3.67
C PHE A 165 2.26 3.37 -4.01
N VAL A 166 3.18 4.14 -4.55
CA VAL A 166 4.55 3.70 -4.85
C VAL A 166 5.54 4.74 -4.34
N ARG A 167 6.61 4.27 -3.71
CA ARG A 167 7.76 5.10 -3.34
C ARG A 167 8.90 4.81 -4.31
N ASP A 168 9.45 5.85 -4.93
CA ASP A 168 10.65 5.72 -5.76
C ASP A 168 11.92 5.62 -4.90
N LYS A 169 13.04 5.30 -5.53
CA LYS A 169 14.36 5.22 -4.89
C LYS A 169 14.84 6.52 -4.23
N ASN A 170 14.25 7.66 -4.59
CA ASN A 170 14.56 8.96 -4.01
C ASN A 170 13.58 9.34 -2.88
N GLY A 171 12.72 8.42 -2.44
CA GLY A 171 11.74 8.62 -1.39
C GLY A 171 10.49 9.38 -1.82
N LYS A 172 10.34 9.72 -3.10
CA LYS A 172 9.13 10.40 -3.60
C LYS A 172 7.97 9.41 -3.65
N VAL A 173 6.82 9.83 -3.14
CA VAL A 173 5.59 9.03 -3.16
C VAL A 173 4.74 9.43 -4.35
N TYR A 174 4.31 8.43 -5.11
CA TYR A 174 3.36 8.55 -6.21
C TYR A 174 2.05 7.87 -5.85
N ILE A 175 0.96 8.45 -6.31
CA ILE A 175 -0.41 8.03 -6.04
C ILE A 175 -1.05 7.65 -7.37
N PHE A 176 -1.60 6.44 -7.43
CA PHE A 176 -2.30 5.87 -8.58
C PHE A 176 -3.77 5.66 -8.19
N PRO A 177 -4.61 6.71 -8.25
CA PRO A 177 -6.00 6.54 -7.84
C PRO A 177 -6.71 5.59 -8.80
N PRO A 178 -7.49 4.60 -8.31
CA PRO A 178 -8.29 3.75 -9.18
C PRO A 178 -9.17 4.57 -10.12
N PHE A 179 -9.36 4.10 -11.36
CA PHE A 179 -10.14 4.79 -12.41
C PHE A 179 -9.67 6.22 -12.74
N SER A 180 -8.38 6.48 -12.58
CA SER A 180 -7.78 7.74 -12.98
C SER A 180 -6.69 7.49 -14.02
N ASN A 181 -6.67 8.31 -15.06
CA ASN A 181 -5.56 8.35 -16.00
C ASN A 181 -4.41 9.23 -15.51
N GLU A 182 -4.58 9.89 -14.37
CA GLU A 182 -3.58 10.75 -13.78
C GLU A 182 -2.87 10.06 -12.63
N ILE A 183 -1.54 10.18 -12.61
CA ILE A 183 -0.65 9.77 -11.54
C ILE A 183 -0.20 11.04 -10.83
N TYR A 184 -0.38 11.08 -9.53
CA TYR A 184 -0.02 12.24 -8.72
C TYR A 184 1.26 11.97 -7.95
N ARG A 185 2.05 13.02 -7.72
CA ARG A 185 3.17 13.02 -6.77
C ARG A 185 2.74 13.71 -5.50
N TRP A 186 2.99 13.07 -4.36
CA TRP A 186 2.79 13.68 -3.05
C TRP A 186 3.81 14.77 -2.78
N THR A 187 3.35 15.91 -2.28
CA THR A 187 4.17 17.06 -1.86
C THR A 187 3.66 17.58 -0.52
N SER A 188 4.43 18.46 0.14
CA SER A 188 3.98 19.14 1.38
C SER A 188 2.67 19.93 1.23
N GLY A 189 2.31 20.30 0.01
CA GLY A 189 1.05 20.99 -0.30
C GLY A 189 -0.03 20.05 -0.87
N GLY A 190 0.10 18.73 -0.68
CA GLY A 190 -0.83 17.74 -1.20
C GLY A 190 -0.41 17.10 -2.53
N PRO A 191 -1.29 16.29 -3.15
CA PRO A 191 -1.02 15.61 -4.41
C PRO A 191 -0.97 16.61 -5.58
N LYS A 192 0.08 16.51 -6.40
CA LYS A 192 0.22 17.30 -7.64
C LYS A 192 0.28 16.35 -8.84
N PRO A 193 -0.41 16.63 -9.95
CA PRO A 193 -0.30 15.83 -11.17
C PRO A 193 1.17 15.69 -11.58
N ALA A 194 1.59 14.46 -11.88
CA ALA A 194 2.96 14.15 -12.28
C ALA A 194 3.02 13.53 -13.68
N PHE A 195 2.11 12.60 -13.96
CA PHE A 195 2.03 11.91 -15.25
C PHE A 195 0.57 11.71 -15.62
N ARG A 196 0.32 11.62 -16.91
CA ARG A 196 -0.96 11.16 -17.46
C ARG A 196 -0.69 9.94 -18.32
N THR A 197 -1.47 8.88 -18.09
CA THR A 197 -1.44 7.66 -18.90
C THR A 197 -2.44 7.79 -20.03
N ASP A 198 -2.03 7.32 -21.21
CA ASP A 198 -2.89 7.22 -22.37
C ASP A 198 -2.79 5.79 -22.94
N PHE A 199 -3.86 5.03 -22.82
CA PHE A 199 -3.97 3.67 -23.34
C PHE A 199 -4.72 3.63 -24.68
N GLY A 200 -4.82 4.77 -25.38
CA GLY A 200 -5.54 4.89 -26.63
C GLY A 200 -7.03 4.56 -26.46
N ARG A 201 -7.54 3.57 -27.24
CA ARG A 201 -8.94 3.15 -27.14
C ARG A 201 -9.35 2.56 -25.79
N ASN A 202 -8.37 2.10 -25.00
CA ASN A 202 -8.57 1.50 -23.68
C ASN A 202 -8.36 2.51 -22.53
N THR A 203 -8.19 3.79 -22.85
CA THR A 203 -8.10 4.84 -21.84
C THR A 203 -9.46 5.01 -21.17
N ALA A 204 -9.49 4.90 -19.84
CA ALA A 204 -10.72 5.13 -19.08
C ALA A 204 -11.26 6.55 -19.37
N LYS A 205 -12.56 6.66 -19.57
CA LYS A 205 -13.21 7.95 -19.76
C LYS A 205 -13.15 8.73 -18.45
N ASP A 206 -12.85 10.02 -18.50
CA ASP A 206 -12.71 10.90 -17.31
C ASP A 206 -13.99 10.97 -16.44
N ASN A 207 -15.10 10.37 -16.87
CA ASN A 207 -16.42 10.37 -16.23
C ASN A 207 -16.95 8.97 -15.90
N VAL A 208 -16.07 7.98 -15.69
CA VAL A 208 -16.51 6.65 -15.23
C VAL A 208 -17.30 6.78 -13.93
N LYS A 209 -18.60 6.47 -13.98
CA LYS A 209 -19.51 6.59 -12.84
C LYS A 209 -19.73 5.28 -12.10
N SER A 210 -19.45 4.16 -12.75
CA SER A 210 -19.57 2.82 -12.16
C SER A 210 -18.63 1.82 -12.86
N SER A 211 -18.40 0.66 -12.23
CA SER A 211 -17.64 -0.42 -12.85
C SER A 211 -18.28 -0.96 -14.13
N TYR A 212 -19.57 -0.73 -14.32
CA TYR A 212 -20.33 -1.11 -15.54
C TYR A 212 -20.02 -0.20 -16.73
N ASP A 213 -19.56 1.03 -16.49
CA ASP A 213 -19.22 1.99 -17.55
C ASP A 213 -17.87 1.67 -18.24
N ILE A 214 -17.13 0.65 -17.76
CA ILE A 214 -15.81 0.25 -18.28
C ILE A 214 -15.96 -0.78 -19.42
N THR A 215 -17.11 -1.44 -19.56
CA THR A 215 -17.34 -2.57 -20.47
C THR A 215 -18.01 -2.20 -21.79
N GLU A 216 -18.33 -0.94 -22.03
CA GLU A 216 -18.77 -0.38 -23.31
C GLU A 216 -17.63 0.50 -23.90
#